data_ccd3d07468a69f1d17b11674b2da4591
#
_entry.id   ccd3d07468a69f1d17b11674b2da4591
#
_cell.length_a   1.000
_cell.length_b   1.000
_cell.length_c   1.000
_cell.angle_alpha   90.00
_cell.angle_beta   90.00
_cell.angle_gamma   90.00
#
_symmetry.space_group_name_H-M   'P 1'
#
loop_
_entity.id
_entity.type
_entity.pdbx_description
1 polymer ?
#
loop_
_entity_poly.entity_id
_entity_poly.type
_entity_poly.pdbx_seq_one_letter_code
_entity_poly.pdbx_strand_id
1 'polypeptide(L)' 'MSEPIETTANELATMADNIAQYRSRVASVAERHLGSERDDLVAAIYEAERQLRVAERALTRAVRTAR' A
#
# COMPACT_ATOMS: atom_id res chain seq x y z
N MET A 1 -11.04 27.94 8.32
CA MET A 1 -11.89 27.35 7.29
C MET A 1 -11.48 25.92 7.03
N SER A 2 -12.40 24.98 7.04
CA SER A 2 -12.05 23.60 6.81
C SER A 2 -11.94 23.31 5.31
N GLU A 3 -11.09 22.37 4.98
CA GLU A 3 -10.88 21.92 3.63
C GLU A 3 -12.13 21.20 3.10
N PRO A 4 -12.49 21.37 1.81
CA PRO A 4 -13.61 20.64 1.25
C PRO A 4 -13.42 19.13 1.34
N ILE A 5 -14.47 18.42 1.73
CA ILE A 5 -14.42 16.96 1.89
C ILE A 5 -14.07 16.27 0.58
N GLU A 6 -14.53 16.80 -0.55
CA GLU A 6 -14.22 16.22 -1.87
C GLU A 6 -12.72 16.25 -2.15
N THR A 7 -12.05 17.34 -1.79
CA THR A 7 -10.59 17.45 -1.93
C THR A 7 -9.89 16.43 -1.06
N THR A 8 -10.36 16.28 0.18
CA THR A 8 -9.79 15.29 1.11
C THR A 8 -9.98 13.87 0.57
N ALA A 9 -11.18 13.53 0.09
CA ALA A 9 -11.44 12.21 -0.46
C ALA A 9 -10.55 11.91 -1.67
N ASN A 10 -10.38 12.88 -2.57
CA ASN A 10 -9.55 12.71 -3.76
C ASN A 10 -8.08 12.55 -3.40
N GLU A 11 -7.60 13.31 -2.42
CA GLU A 11 -6.24 13.21 -1.94
C GLU A 11 -5.96 11.83 -1.34
N LEU A 12 -6.87 11.34 -0.51
CA LEU A 12 -6.74 10.00 0.08
C LEU A 12 -6.81 8.92 -0.98
N ALA A 13 -7.65 9.07 -2.01
CA ALA A 13 -7.74 8.11 -3.10
C ALA A 13 -6.43 8.04 -3.88
N THR A 14 -5.79 9.19 -4.12
CA THR A 14 -4.48 9.23 -4.77
C THR A 14 -3.44 8.53 -3.93
N MET A 15 -3.46 8.73 -2.61
CA MET A 15 -2.55 8.05 -1.70
C MET A 15 -2.76 6.54 -1.72
N ALA A 16 -4.01 6.08 -1.76
CA ALA A 16 -4.30 4.66 -1.85
C ALA A 16 -3.74 4.06 -3.14
N ASP A 17 -3.87 4.76 -4.26
CA ASP A 17 -3.31 4.32 -5.54
C ASP A 17 -1.79 4.24 -5.48
N ASN A 18 -1.15 5.21 -4.84
CA ASN A 18 0.31 5.22 -4.69
C ASN A 18 0.78 4.04 -3.83
N ILE A 19 0.05 3.75 -2.75
CA ILE A 19 0.37 2.61 -1.90
C ILE A 19 0.22 1.29 -2.68
N ALA A 20 -0.81 1.18 -3.51
CA ALA A 20 -1.00 -0.01 -4.36
C ALA A 20 0.19 -0.22 -5.30
N GLN A 21 0.72 0.86 -5.87
CA GLN A 21 1.90 0.79 -6.74
C GLN A 21 3.13 0.35 -5.96
N TYR A 22 3.35 0.91 -4.78
CA TYR A 22 4.47 0.50 -3.94
C TYR A 22 4.35 -0.95 -3.51
N ARG A 23 3.15 -1.40 -3.17
CA ARG A 23 2.91 -2.80 -2.80
C ARG A 23 3.33 -3.73 -3.93
N SER A 24 2.93 -3.40 -5.16
CA SER A 24 3.29 -4.18 -6.34
C SER A 24 4.81 -4.23 -6.54
N ARG A 25 5.48 -3.09 -6.38
CA ARG A 25 6.94 -3.01 -6.53
C ARG A 25 7.66 -3.81 -5.45
N VAL A 26 7.16 -3.78 -4.23
CA VAL A 26 7.73 -4.57 -3.13
C VAL A 26 7.60 -6.05 -3.43
N ALA A 27 6.45 -6.50 -3.94
CA ALA A 27 6.25 -7.90 -4.33
C ALA A 27 7.25 -8.30 -5.43
N SER A 28 7.51 -7.42 -6.38
CA SER A 28 8.48 -7.68 -7.46
C SER A 28 9.90 -7.85 -6.90
N VAL A 29 10.26 -7.09 -5.87
CA VAL A 29 11.57 -7.25 -5.23
C VAL A 29 11.67 -8.65 -4.60
N ALA A 30 10.63 -9.09 -3.90
CA ALA A 30 10.62 -10.43 -3.30
C ALA A 30 10.79 -11.51 -4.37
N GLU A 31 10.09 -11.36 -5.49
CA GLU A 31 10.16 -12.35 -6.58
C GLU A 31 11.57 -12.53 -7.13
N ARG A 32 12.37 -11.45 -7.18
CA ARG A 32 13.74 -11.52 -7.66
C ARG A 32 14.66 -12.32 -6.75
N HIS A 33 14.25 -12.54 -5.51
CA HIS A 33 15.06 -13.26 -4.51
C HIS A 33 14.51 -14.66 -4.22
N LEU A 34 13.44 -15.07 -4.90
CA LEU A 34 12.91 -16.42 -4.74
C LEU A 34 13.96 -17.44 -5.19
N GLY A 35 14.14 -18.50 -4.39
CA GLY A 35 15.15 -19.51 -4.68
C GLY A 35 16.55 -19.15 -4.26
N SER A 36 16.76 -17.95 -3.69
CA SER A 36 18.05 -17.58 -3.13
C SER A 36 18.20 -18.20 -1.73
N GLU A 37 19.39 -18.06 -1.14
CA GLU A 37 19.66 -18.56 0.22
C GLU A 37 19.11 -17.61 1.31
N ARG A 38 18.43 -16.55 0.92
CA ARG A 38 17.92 -15.53 1.84
C ARG A 38 16.42 -15.63 2.02
N ASP A 39 15.94 -16.79 2.49
CA ASP A 39 14.53 -16.98 2.79
C ASP A 39 14.04 -16.00 3.85
N ASP A 40 14.89 -15.63 4.79
CA ASP A 40 14.59 -14.63 5.81
C ASP A 40 14.26 -13.27 5.18
N LEU A 41 15.03 -12.86 4.18
CA LEU A 41 14.81 -11.62 3.46
C LEU A 41 13.51 -11.67 2.68
N VAL A 42 13.26 -12.75 1.95
CA VAL A 42 12.03 -12.92 1.18
C VAL A 42 10.81 -12.83 2.10
N ALA A 43 10.85 -13.51 3.24
CA ALA A 43 9.75 -13.48 4.21
C ALA A 43 9.50 -12.06 4.74
N ALA A 44 10.59 -11.33 5.04
CA ALA A 44 10.48 -9.95 5.53
C ALA A 44 9.88 -9.03 4.47
N ILE A 45 10.25 -9.22 3.21
CA ILE A 45 9.72 -8.40 2.11
C ILE A 45 8.21 -8.68 1.92
N TYR A 46 7.79 -9.94 1.95
CA TYR A 46 6.37 -10.27 1.85
C TYR A 46 5.57 -9.75 3.04
N GLU A 47 6.16 -9.71 4.23
CA GLU A 47 5.52 -9.09 5.39
C GLU A 47 5.30 -7.59 5.15
N ALA A 48 6.30 -6.89 4.61
CA ALA A 48 6.15 -5.47 4.27
C ALA A 48 5.05 -5.27 3.22
N GLU A 49 4.99 -6.12 2.20
CA GLU A 49 3.93 -6.08 1.18
C GLU A 49 2.55 -6.25 1.83
N ARG A 50 2.43 -7.18 2.76
CA ARG A 50 1.18 -7.41 3.47
C ARG A 50 0.74 -6.20 4.27
N GLN A 51 1.67 -5.53 4.95
CA GLN A 51 1.37 -4.31 5.72
C GLN A 51 0.93 -3.16 4.79
N LEU A 52 1.54 -3.05 3.62
CA LEU A 52 1.11 -2.06 2.65
C LEU A 52 -0.31 -2.35 2.15
N ARG A 53 -0.66 -3.63 1.98
CA ARG A 53 -2.01 -4.02 1.59
C ARG A 53 -3.04 -3.62 2.66
N VAL A 54 -2.69 -3.81 3.93
CA VAL A 54 -3.55 -3.37 5.05
C VAL A 54 -3.73 -1.85 5.01
N ALA A 55 -2.63 -1.10 4.81
CA ALA A 55 -2.69 0.35 4.72
C ALA A 55 -3.54 0.81 3.55
N GLU A 56 -3.41 0.16 2.40
CA GLU A 56 -4.23 0.47 1.21
C GLU A 56 -5.72 0.33 1.52
N ARG A 57 -6.10 -0.76 2.18
CA ARG A 57 -7.50 -0.99 2.55
C ARG A 57 -8.00 0.06 3.53
N ALA A 58 -7.16 0.46 4.49
CA ALA A 58 -7.53 1.48 5.47
C ALA A 58 -7.76 2.83 4.78
N LEU A 59 -6.90 3.20 3.82
CA LEU A 59 -7.07 4.42 3.04
C LEU A 59 -8.35 4.38 2.20
N THR A 60 -8.65 3.24 1.60
CA THR A 60 -9.87 3.07 0.81
C THR A 60 -11.11 3.27 1.68
N ARG A 61 -11.08 2.73 2.92
CA ARG A 61 -12.17 2.98 3.86
C ARG A 61 -12.29 4.45 4.22
N ALA A 62 -11.16 5.12 4.42
CA ALA A 62 -11.16 6.56 4.73
C ALA A 62 -11.78 7.37 3.59
N VAL A 63 -11.48 7.00 2.34
CA VAL A 63 -12.10 7.64 1.18
C VAL A 63 -13.63 7.51 1.24
N ARG A 64 -14.11 6.30 1.50
CA ARG A 64 -15.58 6.08 1.60
C ARG A 64 -16.18 6.85 2.76
N THR A 65 -15.48 6.93 3.88
CA THR A 65 -15.96 7.69 5.04
C THR A 65 -16.03 9.18 4.74
N ALA A 66 -15.08 9.70 3.93
CA ALA A 66 -15.06 11.11 3.53
C ALA A 66 -16.14 11.47 2.51
N ARG A 67 -16.68 10.50 1.80
CA ARG A 67 -17.75 10.71 0.83
C ARG A 67 -19.12 10.39 1.45
#